data_ba3993468ab7e2677927051df612f660
#
_entry.id   ba3993468ab7e2677927051df612f660
#
_cell.length_a   1.000
_cell.length_b   1.000
_cell.length_c   1.000
_cell.angle_alpha   90.00
_cell.angle_beta   90.00
_cell.angle_gamma   90.00
#
_symmetry.space_group_name_H-M   'P 1'
#
loop_
_entity.id
_entity.type
_entity.pdbx_description
1 polymer ?
#
loop_
_entity_poly.entity_id
_entity_poly.type
_entity_poly.pdbx_seq_one_letter_code
_entity_poly.pdbx_strand_id
1 'polypeptide(L)'
;MKPFTGNYFKKHILPHAVVLCAALGMALPGMAQPLVQGSVPAAVRGSEQALPVVEVYKSAQCGCCKFWAEHLEKNGFKVNLHDVDDVPAARKKLGMPDQYGSCHTARVGQYLVEGHVPAADIKRLLKERPKAVGLAVPSMPPGSPGMESDDPVPYDTLLVGKDGKAKVFARH
;
A
#
# COMPACT_ATOMS: atom_id res chain seq x y z
N MET A 1 36.62 16.62 -24.89
CA MET A 1 35.75 16.58 -26.09
C MET A 1 36.13 15.37 -26.94
N LYS A 2 35.31 14.33 -26.96
CA LYS A 2 35.41 13.22 -27.91
C LYS A 2 33.98 12.90 -28.37
N PRO A 3 33.74 12.76 -29.68
CA PRO A 3 32.38 12.51 -30.20
C PRO A 3 32.03 11.02 -30.13
N PHE A 4 30.81 10.73 -29.70
CA PHE A 4 30.20 9.40 -29.80
C PHE A 4 29.60 9.22 -31.20
N THR A 5 30.13 8.26 -31.93
CA THR A 5 29.63 7.81 -33.22
C THR A 5 28.51 6.79 -33.04
N GLY A 6 27.38 7.07 -33.68
CA GLY A 6 26.21 6.21 -33.67
C GLY A 6 26.39 4.93 -34.50
N ASN A 7 25.80 3.84 -34.08
CA ASN A 7 25.63 2.63 -34.87
C ASN A 7 24.16 2.48 -35.26
N TYR A 8 23.98 2.49 -36.58
CA TYR A 8 22.72 2.23 -37.29
C TYR A 8 22.29 0.76 -37.18
N PHE A 9 21.09 0.50 -36.72
CA PHE A 9 20.45 -0.80 -36.82
C PHE A 9 19.86 -1.01 -38.23
N LYS A 10 20.41 -1.96 -38.96
CA LYS A 10 20.04 -2.37 -40.29
C LYS A 10 18.75 -3.20 -40.27
N LYS A 11 17.68 -2.66 -40.87
CA LYS A 11 16.42 -3.37 -41.09
C LYS A 11 16.61 -4.49 -42.12
N HIS A 12 16.39 -5.73 -41.73
CA HIS A 12 16.24 -6.87 -42.64
C HIS A 12 14.76 -6.99 -43.04
N ILE A 13 14.52 -6.72 -44.34
CA ILE A 13 13.25 -6.97 -45.02
C ILE A 13 13.32 -8.39 -45.63
N LEU A 14 12.42 -9.29 -45.19
CA LEU A 14 12.24 -10.59 -45.85
C LEU A 14 11.10 -10.49 -46.90
N PRO A 15 11.27 -11.12 -48.08
CA PRO A 15 10.24 -11.07 -49.12
C PRO A 15 9.14 -12.10 -48.87
N HIS A 16 7.91 -11.69 -49.20
CA HIS A 16 6.70 -12.50 -49.16
C HIS A 16 6.71 -13.51 -50.32
N ALA A 17 6.67 -14.79 -50.02
CA ALA A 17 6.33 -15.82 -50.99
C ALA A 17 4.82 -16.03 -51.05
N VAL A 18 4.21 -15.67 -52.14
CA VAL A 18 2.81 -15.97 -52.48
C VAL A 18 2.75 -17.42 -53.00
N VAL A 19 2.10 -18.29 -52.23
CA VAL A 19 1.76 -19.63 -52.70
C VAL A 19 0.28 -19.65 -53.06
N LEU A 20 0.03 -19.78 -54.37
CA LEU A 20 -1.29 -19.95 -54.96
C LEU A 20 -1.63 -21.45 -54.96
N CYS A 21 -2.49 -21.93 -54.09
CA CYS A 21 -3.03 -23.28 -54.14
C CYS A 21 -4.51 -23.21 -54.58
N ALA A 22 -4.75 -23.70 -55.81
CA ALA A 22 -6.09 -23.99 -56.29
C ALA A 22 -6.61 -25.24 -55.57
N ALA A 23 -7.74 -25.17 -54.89
CA ALA A 23 -8.39 -26.30 -54.27
C ALA A 23 -9.69 -26.64 -54.99
N LEU A 24 -9.75 -27.85 -55.52
CA LEU A 24 -10.98 -28.49 -55.99
C LEU A 24 -11.94 -28.72 -54.82
N GLY A 25 -13.20 -28.35 -55.05
CA GLY A 25 -14.28 -28.56 -54.08
C GLY A 25 -14.70 -30.06 -54.03
N MET A 26 -14.80 -30.56 -52.81
CA MET A 26 -15.61 -31.75 -52.49
C MET A 26 -16.53 -31.35 -51.29
N ALA A 27 -17.83 -31.32 -51.59
CA ALA A 27 -18.86 -31.13 -50.60
C ALA A 27 -19.01 -32.39 -49.76
N LEU A 28 -18.78 -32.33 -48.46
CA LEU A 28 -19.17 -33.38 -47.49
C LEU A 28 -20.39 -32.96 -46.70
N PRO A 29 -21.30 -33.92 -46.41
CA PRO A 29 -22.59 -33.63 -45.72
C PRO A 29 -22.34 -33.23 -44.27
N GLY A 30 -23.10 -32.25 -43.83
CA GLY A 30 -23.04 -31.62 -42.53
C GLY A 30 -23.20 -32.60 -41.36
N MET A 31 -22.18 -32.66 -40.54
CA MET A 31 -22.33 -33.09 -39.13
C MET A 31 -22.52 -31.87 -38.28
N ALA A 32 -23.74 -31.66 -37.80
CA ALA A 32 -24.02 -30.65 -36.83
C ALA A 32 -23.25 -30.94 -35.53
N GLN A 33 -22.19 -30.16 -35.28
CA GLN A 33 -21.51 -30.23 -33.99
C GLN A 33 -22.36 -29.48 -32.95
N PRO A 34 -22.64 -30.08 -31.79
CA PRO A 34 -23.26 -29.35 -30.71
C PRO A 34 -22.28 -28.27 -30.21
N LEU A 35 -22.74 -27.02 -30.24
CA LEU A 35 -22.04 -25.92 -29.60
C LEU A 35 -21.99 -26.19 -28.09
N VAL A 36 -20.91 -26.80 -27.62
CA VAL A 36 -20.61 -26.82 -26.19
C VAL A 36 -20.29 -25.38 -25.83
N GLN A 37 -21.29 -24.67 -25.34
CA GLN A 37 -21.11 -23.40 -24.64
C GLN A 37 -20.33 -23.72 -23.35
N GLY A 38 -19.01 -23.72 -23.48
CA GLY A 38 -18.14 -23.70 -22.30
C GLY A 38 -18.44 -22.44 -21.51
N SER A 39 -19.23 -22.56 -20.46
CA SER A 39 -19.35 -21.55 -19.44
C SER A 39 -17.95 -21.35 -18.84
N VAL A 40 -17.25 -20.32 -19.28
CA VAL A 40 -16.03 -19.82 -18.63
C VAL A 40 -16.44 -19.52 -17.19
N PRO A 41 -15.86 -20.18 -16.17
CA PRO A 41 -16.15 -19.82 -14.81
C PRO A 41 -15.77 -18.36 -14.66
N ALA A 42 -16.73 -17.53 -14.21
CA ALA A 42 -16.48 -16.14 -13.89
C ALA A 42 -15.27 -16.14 -12.95
N ALA A 43 -14.14 -15.59 -13.43
CA ALA A 43 -12.95 -15.41 -12.63
C ALA A 43 -13.42 -14.75 -11.33
N VAL A 44 -13.25 -15.46 -10.21
CA VAL A 44 -13.46 -14.92 -8.87
C VAL A 44 -12.56 -13.68 -8.80
N ARG A 45 -13.15 -12.52 -9.08
CA ARG A 45 -12.53 -11.25 -8.76
C ARG A 45 -12.39 -11.28 -7.25
N GLY A 46 -11.17 -11.60 -6.79
CA GLY A 46 -10.83 -11.46 -5.38
C GLY A 46 -11.31 -10.07 -4.97
N SER A 47 -12.28 -10.00 -4.08
CA SER A 47 -12.75 -8.73 -3.53
C SER A 47 -11.52 -8.09 -2.92
N GLU A 48 -10.99 -7.07 -3.58
CA GLU A 48 -9.99 -6.18 -2.99
C GLU A 48 -10.64 -5.58 -1.76
N GLN A 49 -10.31 -6.17 -0.62
CA GLN A 49 -10.97 -5.85 0.63
C GLN A 49 -10.61 -4.40 0.95
N ALA A 50 -11.59 -3.50 0.90
CA ALA A 50 -11.40 -2.09 1.18
C ALA A 50 -10.64 -1.91 2.49
N LEU A 51 -9.62 -1.04 2.48
CA LEU A 51 -8.85 -0.74 3.69
C LEU A 51 -9.78 -0.15 4.76
N PRO A 52 -9.59 -0.50 6.04
CA PRO A 52 -10.34 0.11 7.13
C PRO A 52 -10.13 1.63 7.18
N VAL A 53 -11.13 2.36 7.64
CA VAL A 53 -10.99 3.79 7.94
C VAL A 53 -9.97 3.98 9.05
N VAL A 54 -9.16 5.03 8.97
CA VAL A 54 -8.20 5.44 9.99
C VAL A 54 -8.79 6.60 10.78
N GLU A 55 -9.03 6.40 12.06
CA GLU A 55 -9.51 7.43 12.99
C GLU A 55 -8.30 8.04 13.71
N VAL A 56 -7.99 9.31 13.46
CA VAL A 56 -6.78 9.99 13.95
C VAL A 56 -7.14 11.03 15.00
N TYR A 57 -6.56 10.93 16.17
CA TYR A 57 -6.72 11.88 17.30
C TYR A 57 -5.45 12.72 17.42
N LYS A 58 -5.56 14.01 17.18
CA LYS A 58 -4.45 14.97 17.11
C LYS A 58 -4.82 16.31 17.72
N SER A 59 -3.82 17.15 18.05
CA SER A 59 -4.05 18.55 18.35
C SER A 59 -4.48 19.33 17.10
N ALA A 60 -5.39 20.29 17.24
CA ALA A 60 -5.83 21.16 16.15
C ALA A 60 -4.65 21.88 15.45
N GLN A 61 -3.58 22.20 16.20
CA GLN A 61 -2.40 22.91 15.73
C GLN A 61 -1.35 21.98 15.06
N CYS A 62 -1.55 20.64 15.10
CA CYS A 62 -0.57 19.69 14.55
C CYS A 62 -0.57 19.69 13.01
N GLY A 63 0.34 20.45 12.40
CA GLY A 63 0.51 20.52 10.95
C GLY A 63 1.03 19.21 10.34
N CYS A 64 2.08 18.63 10.92
CA CYS A 64 2.67 17.37 10.45
C CYS A 64 1.69 16.20 10.51
N CYS A 65 0.75 16.20 11.45
CA CYS A 65 -0.30 15.19 11.53
C CYS A 65 -1.24 15.23 10.31
N LYS A 66 -1.50 16.43 9.76
CA LYS A 66 -2.28 16.58 8.52
C LYS A 66 -1.52 16.01 7.32
N PHE A 67 -0.23 16.29 7.20
CA PHE A 67 0.61 15.73 6.13
C PHE A 67 0.71 14.21 6.21
N TRP A 68 0.77 13.65 7.43
CA TRP A 68 0.71 12.20 7.60
C TRP A 68 -0.65 11.63 7.16
N ALA A 69 -1.77 12.28 7.49
CA ALA A 69 -3.09 11.88 7.02
C ALA A 69 -3.17 11.91 5.49
N GLU A 70 -2.68 12.97 4.84
CA GLU A 70 -2.59 13.07 3.38
C GLU A 70 -1.72 11.94 2.78
N HIS A 71 -0.60 11.58 3.44
CA HIS A 71 0.20 10.43 3.04
C HIS A 71 -0.63 9.14 3.05
N LEU A 72 -1.44 8.91 4.07
CA LEU A 72 -2.32 7.73 4.13
C LEU A 72 -3.39 7.76 3.04
N GLU A 73 -4.01 8.92 2.78
CA GLU A 73 -5.02 9.09 1.72
C GLU A 73 -4.44 8.82 0.34
N LYS A 74 -3.25 9.35 0.03
CA LYS A 74 -2.49 9.06 -1.21
C LYS A 74 -2.18 7.57 -1.38
N ASN A 75 -2.15 6.83 -0.26
CA ASN A 75 -1.94 5.38 -0.24
C ASN A 75 -3.24 4.56 -0.14
N GLY A 76 -4.42 5.19 -0.36
CA GLY A 76 -5.71 4.53 -0.50
C GLY A 76 -6.47 4.29 0.81
N PHE A 77 -6.03 4.84 1.94
CA PHE A 77 -6.82 4.85 3.16
C PHE A 77 -7.86 5.96 3.13
N LYS A 78 -8.98 5.74 3.83
CA LYS A 78 -9.89 6.82 4.25
C LYS A 78 -9.47 7.27 5.64
N VAL A 79 -9.37 8.59 5.86
CA VAL A 79 -8.90 9.14 7.13
C VAL A 79 -9.94 10.11 7.70
N ASN A 80 -10.27 9.93 8.99
CA ASN A 80 -11.06 10.87 9.75
C ASN A 80 -10.16 11.53 10.81
N LEU A 81 -10.11 12.85 10.82
CA LEU A 81 -9.34 13.65 11.79
C LEU A 81 -10.23 14.11 12.93
N HIS A 82 -9.81 13.84 14.16
CA HIS A 82 -10.44 14.30 15.39
C HIS A 82 -9.49 15.21 16.14
N ASP A 83 -9.82 16.48 16.21
CA ASP A 83 -9.07 17.42 17.04
C ASP A 83 -9.41 17.19 18.52
N VAL A 84 -8.36 17.02 19.34
CA VAL A 84 -8.44 16.79 20.78
C VAL A 84 -7.49 17.73 21.52
N ASP A 85 -7.88 18.14 22.72
CA ASP A 85 -7.05 19.03 23.56
C ASP A 85 -5.89 18.28 24.23
N ASP A 86 -6.06 16.99 24.51
CA ASP A 86 -5.09 16.14 25.21
C ASP A 86 -4.86 14.82 24.44
N VAL A 87 -3.83 14.81 23.57
CA VAL A 87 -3.43 13.63 22.80
C VAL A 87 -2.92 12.51 23.70
N PRO A 88 -2.09 12.74 24.74
CA PRO A 88 -1.72 11.74 25.73
C PRO A 88 -2.92 11.04 26.38
N ALA A 89 -3.95 11.79 26.79
CA ALA A 89 -5.17 11.21 27.36
C ALA A 89 -5.93 10.35 26.33
N ALA A 90 -6.02 10.80 25.08
CA ALA A 90 -6.61 10.02 23.97
C ALA A 90 -5.84 8.72 23.74
N ARG A 91 -4.49 8.77 23.68
CA ARG A 91 -3.58 7.62 23.55
C ARG A 91 -3.82 6.59 24.66
N LYS A 92 -3.82 7.05 25.92
CA LYS A 92 -4.06 6.21 27.09
C LYS A 92 -5.44 5.55 27.04
N LYS A 93 -6.49 6.31 26.70
CA LYS A 93 -7.86 5.79 26.54
C LYS A 93 -7.96 4.71 25.47
N LEU A 94 -7.19 4.83 24.37
CA LEU A 94 -7.14 3.84 23.29
C LEU A 94 -6.32 2.60 23.68
N GLY A 95 -5.36 2.72 24.61
CA GLY A 95 -4.54 1.62 25.12
C GLY A 95 -3.15 1.49 24.50
N MET A 96 -2.62 2.55 23.86
CA MET A 96 -1.22 2.61 23.46
C MET A 96 -0.38 3.05 24.66
N PRO A 97 0.70 2.31 25.01
CA PRO A 97 1.57 2.70 26.13
C PRO A 97 2.28 4.05 25.88
N ASP A 98 2.31 4.92 26.89
CA ASP A 98 2.81 6.29 26.79
C ASP A 98 4.28 6.39 26.33
N GLN A 99 5.09 5.38 26.65
CA GLN A 99 6.50 5.32 26.23
C GLN A 99 6.71 5.31 24.71
N TYR A 100 5.68 5.00 23.93
CA TYR A 100 5.72 5.03 22.46
C TYR A 100 5.09 6.30 21.89
N GLY A 101 4.78 7.26 22.72
CA GLY A 101 4.04 8.46 22.37
C GLY A 101 4.68 9.32 21.28
N SER A 102 3.83 9.87 20.43
CA SER A 102 4.15 10.83 19.39
C SER A 102 3.11 11.97 19.36
N CYS A 103 3.05 12.75 18.30
CA CYS A 103 2.18 13.92 18.15
C CYS A 103 0.71 13.58 17.89
N HIS A 104 0.39 12.34 17.50
CA HIS A 104 -0.97 11.85 17.32
C HIS A 104 -1.06 10.36 17.60
N THR A 105 -2.26 9.91 17.88
CA THR A 105 -2.59 8.49 18.00
C THR A 105 -3.76 8.17 17.07
N ALA A 106 -3.78 6.98 16.48
CA ALA A 106 -4.82 6.60 15.54
C ALA A 106 -5.30 5.15 15.77
N ARG A 107 -6.51 4.86 15.25
CA ARG A 107 -7.05 3.50 15.18
C ARG A 107 -7.27 3.12 13.72
N VAL A 108 -6.87 1.91 13.35
CA VAL A 108 -7.15 1.30 12.05
C VAL A 108 -7.61 -0.15 12.26
N GLY A 109 -8.89 -0.41 12.01
CA GLY A 109 -9.49 -1.68 12.37
C GLY A 109 -9.33 -1.98 13.87
N GLN A 110 -8.67 -3.10 14.20
CA GLN A 110 -8.42 -3.50 15.58
C GLN A 110 -7.09 -2.97 16.16
N TYR A 111 -6.28 -2.31 15.35
CA TYR A 111 -4.93 -1.88 15.73
C TYR A 111 -4.86 -0.40 16.05
N LEU A 112 -3.90 -0.03 16.87
CA LEU A 112 -3.49 1.35 17.09
C LEU A 112 -2.25 1.68 16.25
N VAL A 113 -2.16 2.93 15.85
CA VAL A 113 -1.03 3.47 15.10
C VAL A 113 -0.62 4.76 15.77
N GLU A 114 0.59 4.81 16.27
CA GLU A 114 1.14 5.95 16.99
C GLU A 114 2.20 6.65 16.16
N GLY A 115 2.00 7.94 15.92
CA GLY A 115 2.95 8.77 15.18
C GLY A 115 3.03 8.44 13.69
N HIS A 116 4.15 8.80 13.09
CA HIS A 116 4.36 8.89 11.64
C HIS A 116 4.70 7.55 10.97
N VAL A 117 3.89 6.51 11.26
CA VAL A 117 4.05 5.16 10.68
C VAL A 117 3.76 5.19 9.18
N PRO A 118 4.65 4.66 8.32
CA PRO A 118 4.42 4.58 6.89
C PRO A 118 3.18 3.75 6.51
N ALA A 119 2.44 4.19 5.49
CA ALA A 119 1.26 3.50 4.99
C ALA A 119 1.54 2.04 4.58
N ALA A 120 2.73 1.75 4.05
CA ALA A 120 3.17 0.41 3.69
C ALA A 120 3.21 -0.53 4.90
N ASP A 121 3.69 -0.03 6.05
CA ASP A 121 3.75 -0.79 7.29
C ASP A 121 2.36 -1.06 7.86
N ILE A 122 1.47 -0.07 7.79
CA ILE A 122 0.06 -0.24 8.20
C ILE A 122 -0.61 -1.30 7.33
N LYS A 123 -0.42 -1.27 6.00
CA LYS A 123 -0.95 -2.28 5.08
C LYS A 123 -0.41 -3.68 5.41
N ARG A 124 0.90 -3.78 5.71
CA ARG A 124 1.52 -5.03 6.12
C ARG A 124 0.94 -5.55 7.44
N LEU A 125 0.76 -4.68 8.44
CA LEU A 125 0.11 -5.03 9.72
C LEU A 125 -1.29 -5.61 9.49
N LEU A 126 -2.10 -4.94 8.66
CA LEU A 126 -3.47 -5.36 8.35
C LEU A 126 -3.51 -6.70 7.61
N LYS A 127 -2.49 -7.01 6.79
CA LYS A 127 -2.34 -8.27 6.08
C LYS A 127 -1.88 -9.40 6.98
N GLU A 128 -0.83 -9.18 7.78
CA GLU A 128 -0.20 -10.18 8.65
C GLU A 128 -1.04 -10.49 9.91
N ARG A 129 -1.82 -9.53 10.37
CA ARG A 129 -2.73 -9.65 11.53
C ARG A 129 -2.08 -10.23 12.79
N PRO A 130 -0.91 -9.73 13.22
CA PRO A 130 -0.26 -10.23 14.43
C PRO A 130 -1.09 -9.95 15.69
N LYS A 131 -0.90 -10.75 16.75
CA LYS A 131 -1.49 -10.51 18.08
C LYS A 131 -0.71 -9.37 18.77
N ALA A 132 -1.06 -8.12 18.48
CA ALA A 132 -0.39 -6.92 18.96
C ALA A 132 -1.40 -5.83 19.34
N VAL A 133 -0.94 -4.78 20.01
CA VAL A 133 -1.67 -3.51 20.18
C VAL A 133 -1.67 -2.76 18.86
N GLY A 134 -0.52 -2.64 18.19
CA GLY A 134 -0.39 -1.91 16.95
C GLY A 134 1.04 -1.57 16.59
N LEU A 135 1.22 -0.49 15.81
CA LEU A 135 2.51 0.04 15.40
C LEU A 135 2.78 1.40 16.04
N ALA A 136 4.07 1.70 16.24
CA ALA A 136 4.51 3.01 16.70
C ALA A 136 5.78 3.45 15.98
N VAL A 137 5.83 4.75 15.63
CA VAL A 137 7.04 5.52 15.37
C VAL A 137 7.11 6.58 16.47
N PRO A 138 7.82 6.32 17.58
CA PRO A 138 7.93 7.25 18.70
C PRO A 138 8.58 8.56 18.25
N SER A 139 8.21 9.67 18.88
CA SER A 139 8.69 11.00 18.50
C SER A 139 8.21 11.40 17.09
N MET A 140 9.01 12.20 16.40
CA MET A 140 8.73 12.72 15.05
C MET A 140 10.04 12.75 14.26
N PRO A 141 10.59 11.57 13.86
CA PRO A 141 11.89 11.53 13.20
C PRO A 141 11.83 12.23 11.82
N PRO A 142 12.80 13.13 11.52
CA PRO A 142 12.94 13.72 10.20
C PRO A 142 13.04 12.62 9.11
N GLY A 143 12.29 12.78 8.02
CA GLY A 143 12.19 11.80 6.94
C GLY A 143 11.07 10.80 7.07
N SER A 144 10.38 10.71 8.24
CA SER A 144 9.16 9.93 8.34
C SER A 144 7.99 10.63 7.60
N PRO A 145 6.93 9.90 7.17
CA PRO A 145 5.83 10.49 6.42
C PRO A 145 5.15 11.65 7.15
N GLY A 146 5.05 12.82 6.52
CA GLY A 146 4.56 14.07 7.12
C GLY A 146 5.63 14.84 7.91
N MET A 147 6.85 14.31 7.95
CA MET A 147 8.05 14.94 8.52
C MET A 147 9.19 14.92 7.48
N GLU A 148 8.85 15.17 6.22
CA GLU A 148 9.79 15.21 5.11
C GLU A 148 10.92 16.21 5.43
N SER A 149 12.18 15.84 5.13
CA SER A 149 13.38 16.61 5.46
C SER A 149 14.46 16.41 4.40
N ASP A 150 15.26 17.45 4.17
CA ASP A 150 16.46 17.37 3.33
C ASP A 150 17.59 16.57 4.01
N ASP A 151 17.51 16.39 5.34
CA ASP A 151 18.44 15.59 6.15
C ASP A 151 17.68 14.54 6.95
N PRO A 152 17.20 13.46 6.30
CA PRO A 152 16.44 12.40 6.95
C PRO A 152 17.33 11.58 7.89
N VAL A 153 16.76 11.12 9.00
CA VAL A 153 17.45 10.23 9.92
C VAL A 153 16.84 8.82 9.88
N PRO A 154 17.63 7.74 10.04
CA PRO A 154 17.10 6.40 10.17
C PRO A 154 16.14 6.28 11.37
N TYR A 155 15.03 5.57 11.18
CA TYR A 155 14.08 5.31 12.27
C TYR A 155 13.46 3.92 12.13
N ASP A 156 12.91 3.42 13.23
CA ASP A 156 12.24 2.13 13.29
C ASP A 156 10.73 2.31 13.44
N THR A 157 9.96 1.53 12.67
CA THR A 157 8.58 1.21 13.02
C THR A 157 8.59 0.05 14.01
N LEU A 158 7.95 0.25 15.15
CA LEU A 158 7.87 -0.73 16.24
C LEU A 158 6.53 -1.45 16.22
N LEU A 159 6.53 -2.78 16.41
CA LEU A 159 5.34 -3.57 16.73
C LEU A 159 5.18 -3.65 18.25
N VAL A 160 4.13 -3.05 18.78
CA VAL A 160 3.81 -3.01 20.20
C VAL A 160 2.95 -4.21 20.57
N GLY A 161 3.47 -5.09 21.39
CA GLY A 161 2.79 -6.28 21.90
C GLY A 161 1.74 -5.95 22.96
N LYS A 162 0.83 -6.90 23.22
CA LYS A 162 -0.19 -6.77 24.29
C LYS A 162 0.40 -6.76 25.70
N ASP A 163 1.64 -7.21 25.85
CA ASP A 163 2.44 -7.16 27.08
C ASP A 163 3.10 -5.78 27.30
N GLY A 164 2.85 -4.81 26.40
CA GLY A 164 3.43 -3.47 26.44
C GLY A 164 4.88 -3.39 25.96
N LYS A 165 5.49 -4.51 25.53
CA LYS A 165 6.83 -4.52 24.94
C LYS A 165 6.76 -4.32 23.44
N ALA A 166 7.84 -3.76 22.87
CA ALA A 166 7.92 -3.59 21.43
C ALA A 166 9.11 -4.34 20.84
N LYS A 167 8.98 -4.65 19.54
CA LYS A 167 10.08 -5.14 18.69
C LYS A 167 10.07 -4.38 17.37
N VAL A 168 11.23 -4.31 16.71
CA VAL A 168 11.32 -3.69 15.39
C VAL A 168 10.43 -4.45 14.42
N PHE A 169 9.55 -3.71 13.75
CA PHE A 169 8.69 -4.19 12.66
C PHE A 169 9.31 -3.87 11.30
N ALA A 170 9.78 -2.63 11.11
CA ALA A 170 10.48 -2.20 9.90
C ALA A 170 11.59 -1.21 10.25
N ARG A 171 12.59 -1.08 9.37
CA ARG A 171 13.64 -0.05 9.42
C ARG A 171 13.54 0.81 8.18
N HIS A 172 13.74 2.10 8.36
CA HIS A 172 13.62 3.12 7.31
C HIS A 172 14.86 4.00 7.25
#